data_e2e7e5e274e5041da04d640bef88c121
#
_entry.id   e2e7e5e274e5041da04d640bef88c121
#
_cell.length_a   1.000
_cell.length_b   1.000
_cell.length_c   1.000
_cell.angle_alpha   90.00
_cell.angle_beta   90.00
_cell.angle_gamma   90.00
#
_symmetry.space_group_name_H-M   'P 1'
#
loop_
_entity.id
_entity.type
_entity.pdbx_description
1 polymer ?
#
loop_
_entity_poly.entity_id
_entity_poly.type
_entity_poly.pdbx_seq_one_letter_code
_entity_poly.pdbx_strand_id
1 'polypeptide(L)'
;MANSFFLGISYWDWLAGPSVAMCVFIIMAIFTTSGTFMLLFLAALQGIDESVNEAAALDGASEWKKFRYITAPMIRPAIFTVVTLGLIGTWQIFDQIYVGTQGSPSNTTLTPAFLSFNTSFNQNGWGVGAAIAFILFGIIVFFTILTRLTTRSPDYVPRRRRFGPTQPIGNPDASRVASVGGME
;
A
#
# COMPACT_ATOMS: atom_id res chain seq x y z
N MET A 1 -7.94 7.21 38.59
CA MET A 1 -8.98 8.21 38.23
C MET A 1 -8.26 9.50 37.84
N ALA A 2 -7.96 9.65 36.60
CA ALA A 2 -7.37 10.89 36.06
C ALA A 2 -8.53 11.79 35.62
N ASN A 3 -8.95 12.72 36.50
CA ASN A 3 -9.86 13.78 36.18
C ASN A 3 -9.16 14.77 35.22
N SER A 4 -9.22 14.54 33.95
CA SER A 4 -8.76 15.51 32.96
C SER A 4 -9.85 16.55 32.69
N PHE A 5 -9.81 17.57 33.52
CA PHE A 5 -10.60 18.79 33.39
C PHE A 5 -10.06 19.70 32.28
N PHE A 6 -9.76 19.20 31.13
CA PHE A 6 -9.36 20.03 29.99
C PHE A 6 -10.36 19.81 28.85
N LEU A 7 -11.14 20.83 28.53
CA LEU A 7 -12.11 20.91 27.44
C LEU A 7 -13.52 20.32 27.65
N GLY A 8 -14.01 20.18 28.88
CA GLY A 8 -15.40 19.72 29.09
C GLY A 8 -15.69 18.27 28.68
N ILE A 9 -14.65 17.49 28.41
CA ILE A 9 -14.71 16.09 27.98
C ILE A 9 -14.55 15.13 29.20
N SER A 10 -14.91 15.61 30.36
CA SER A 10 -14.62 15.00 31.67
C SER A 10 -15.30 13.65 31.93
N TYR A 11 -16.17 13.15 31.03
CA TYR A 11 -16.92 11.90 31.24
C TYR A 11 -16.79 10.90 30.08
N TRP A 12 -15.92 11.13 29.11
CA TRP A 12 -15.72 10.18 28.03
C TRP A 12 -14.55 9.28 28.36
N ASP A 13 -14.87 8.13 28.89
CA ASP A 13 -13.91 7.03 28.98
C ASP A 13 -13.79 6.41 27.59
N TRP A 14 -12.81 6.85 26.84
CA TRP A 14 -12.60 6.49 25.45
C TRP A 14 -12.44 4.99 25.21
N LEU A 15 -12.04 4.25 26.23
CA LEU A 15 -11.80 2.82 26.14
C LEU A 15 -12.84 1.99 26.91
N ALA A 16 -13.64 2.57 27.76
CA ALA A 16 -14.67 1.86 28.54
C ALA A 16 -16.06 1.89 27.88
N GLY A 17 -16.31 2.79 26.93
CA GLY A 17 -17.58 2.85 26.19
C GLY A 17 -17.59 1.91 24.97
N PRO A 18 -18.63 1.05 24.82
CA PRO A 18 -18.64 0.02 23.77
C PRO A 18 -18.54 0.56 22.34
N SER A 19 -19.07 1.74 22.05
CA SER A 19 -19.03 2.35 20.71
C SER A 19 -17.82 3.24 20.48
N VAL A 20 -17.20 3.76 21.54
CA VAL A 20 -16.10 4.74 21.45
C VAL A 20 -14.74 4.04 21.35
N ALA A 21 -14.54 2.94 22.05
CA ALA A 21 -13.28 2.22 22.03
C ALA A 21 -12.84 1.80 20.62
N MET A 22 -13.75 1.29 19.80
CA MET A 22 -13.44 0.91 18.41
C MET A 22 -13.12 2.12 17.55
N CYS A 23 -13.81 3.27 17.76
CA CYS A 23 -13.50 4.51 17.05
C CYS A 23 -12.07 5.00 17.33
N VAL A 24 -11.60 4.89 18.58
CA VAL A 24 -10.22 5.24 18.95
C VAL A 24 -9.21 4.39 18.18
N PHE A 25 -9.42 3.08 18.11
CA PHE A 25 -8.54 2.19 17.34
C PHE A 25 -8.57 2.49 15.85
N ILE A 26 -9.73 2.83 15.29
CA ILE A 26 -9.84 3.24 13.87
C ILE A 26 -9.04 4.52 13.62
N ILE A 27 -9.18 5.55 14.46
CA ILE A 27 -8.42 6.80 14.34
C ILE A 27 -6.92 6.54 14.46
N MET A 28 -6.51 5.73 15.44
CA MET A 28 -5.12 5.35 15.63
C MET A 28 -4.57 4.60 14.42
N ALA A 29 -5.33 3.66 13.86
CA ALA A 29 -4.94 2.90 12.68
C ALA A 29 -4.80 3.83 11.45
N ILE A 30 -5.73 4.76 11.23
CA ILE A 30 -5.64 5.76 10.16
C ILE A 30 -4.36 6.58 10.30
N PHE A 31 -4.07 7.07 11.50
CA PHE A 31 -2.88 7.89 11.75
C PHE A 31 -1.58 7.13 11.50
N THR A 32 -1.46 5.90 12.03
CA THR A 32 -0.24 5.09 11.89
C THR A 32 -0.01 4.60 10.46
N THR A 33 -1.07 4.23 9.74
CA THR A 33 -0.94 3.71 8.37
C THR A 33 -0.82 4.79 7.32
N SER A 34 -1.34 6.00 7.57
CA SER A 34 -1.28 7.11 6.61
C SER A 34 0.15 7.48 6.23
N GLY A 35 1.08 7.52 7.19
CA GLY A 35 2.49 7.80 6.94
C GLY A 35 3.15 6.77 6.02
N THR A 36 2.93 5.49 6.29
CA THR A 36 3.46 4.38 5.47
C THR A 36 2.90 4.41 4.05
N PHE A 37 1.61 4.62 3.91
CA PHE A 37 0.95 4.67 2.59
C PHE A 37 1.33 5.93 1.81
N MET A 38 1.55 7.05 2.49
CA MET A 38 2.08 8.26 1.87
C MET A 38 3.45 8.01 1.22
N LEU A 39 4.37 7.32 1.92
CA LEU A 39 5.67 6.97 1.37
C LEU A 39 5.56 6.07 0.13
N LEU A 40 4.65 5.09 0.14
CA LEU A 40 4.41 4.23 -1.02
C LEU A 40 3.90 5.01 -2.23
N PHE A 41 2.96 5.94 -2.02
CA PHE A 41 2.49 6.82 -3.09
C PHE A 41 3.56 7.77 -3.58
N LEU A 42 4.36 8.34 -2.68
CA LEU A 42 5.46 9.23 -3.04
C LEU A 42 6.49 8.50 -3.92
N ALA A 43 6.88 7.29 -3.54
CA ALA A 43 7.78 6.46 -4.34
C ALA A 43 7.21 6.14 -5.73
N ALA A 44 5.91 5.84 -5.80
CA ALA A 44 5.24 5.58 -7.08
C ALA A 44 5.17 6.82 -7.97
N LEU A 45 4.95 8.00 -7.40
CA LEU A 45 4.93 9.27 -8.12
C LEU A 45 6.33 9.66 -8.64
N GLN A 46 7.38 9.43 -7.86
CA GLN A 46 8.76 9.66 -8.28
C GLN A 46 9.21 8.71 -9.41
N GLY A 47 8.54 7.56 -9.57
CA GLY A 47 8.78 6.64 -10.68
C GLY A 47 8.21 7.09 -12.02
N ILE A 48 7.44 8.18 -12.08
CA ILE A 48 6.91 8.74 -13.32
C ILE A 48 8.00 9.59 -13.99
N ASP A 49 8.28 9.28 -15.28
CA ASP A 49 9.26 10.03 -16.07
C ASP A 49 8.81 11.49 -16.24
N GLU A 50 9.70 12.44 -15.96
CA GLU A 50 9.42 13.87 -16.06
C GLU A 50 9.02 14.28 -17.48
N SER A 51 9.57 13.62 -18.48
CA SER A 51 9.23 13.83 -19.89
C SER A 51 7.74 13.67 -20.21
N VAL A 52 7.04 12.81 -19.47
CA VAL A 52 5.58 12.62 -19.62
C VAL A 52 4.83 13.85 -19.12
N ASN A 53 5.30 14.45 -18.02
CA ASN A 53 4.71 15.67 -17.49
C ASN A 53 4.96 16.89 -18.37
N GLU A 54 6.15 16.98 -18.97
CA GLU A 54 6.52 18.03 -19.91
C GLU A 54 5.71 17.94 -21.20
N ALA A 55 5.58 16.74 -21.78
CA ALA A 55 4.75 16.51 -22.95
C ALA A 55 3.28 16.91 -22.72
N ALA A 56 2.72 16.53 -21.58
CA ALA A 56 1.36 16.92 -21.21
C ALA A 56 1.20 18.44 -21.02
N ALA A 57 2.23 19.12 -20.56
CA ALA A 57 2.23 20.58 -20.42
C ALA A 57 2.27 21.27 -21.82
N LEU A 58 3.04 20.73 -22.76
CA LEU A 58 3.09 21.22 -24.15
C LEU A 58 1.73 21.02 -24.85
N ASP A 59 1.01 19.95 -24.55
CA ASP A 59 -0.35 19.71 -25.05
C ASP A 59 -1.42 20.61 -24.40
N GLY A 60 -1.04 21.51 -23.48
CA GLY A 60 -1.96 22.44 -22.81
C GLY A 60 -2.89 21.75 -21.79
N ALA A 61 -2.52 20.58 -21.28
CA ALA A 61 -3.31 19.88 -20.27
C ALA A 61 -3.28 20.64 -18.94
N SER A 62 -4.47 20.94 -18.38
CA SER A 62 -4.56 21.48 -17.01
C SER A 62 -4.08 20.46 -15.99
N GLU A 63 -3.61 20.91 -14.81
CA GLU A 63 -3.11 20.03 -13.72
C GLU A 63 -4.12 18.93 -13.33
N TRP A 64 -5.43 19.26 -13.33
CA TRP A 64 -6.48 18.28 -13.05
C TRP A 64 -6.60 17.21 -14.15
N LYS A 65 -6.47 17.62 -15.44
CA LYS A 65 -6.47 16.67 -16.55
C LYS A 65 -5.23 15.78 -16.52
N LYS A 66 -4.06 16.36 -16.26
CA LYS A 66 -2.81 15.64 -16.08
C LYS A 66 -2.92 14.59 -14.95
N PHE A 67 -3.41 14.99 -13.78
CA PHE A 67 -3.63 14.07 -12.67
C PHE A 67 -4.59 12.93 -13.03
N ARG A 68 -5.76 13.25 -13.59
CA ARG A 68 -6.84 12.28 -13.83
C ARG A 68 -6.55 11.29 -14.96
N TYR A 69 -5.87 11.75 -16.02
CA TYR A 69 -5.67 10.96 -17.24
C TYR A 69 -4.27 10.39 -17.41
N ILE A 70 -3.27 10.92 -16.71
CA ILE A 70 -1.88 10.49 -16.81
C ILE A 70 -1.40 9.92 -15.48
N THR A 71 -1.34 10.74 -14.43
CA THR A 71 -0.76 10.35 -13.14
C THR A 71 -1.54 9.22 -12.48
N ALA A 72 -2.85 9.36 -12.33
CA ALA A 72 -3.68 8.35 -11.66
C ALA A 72 -3.66 6.97 -12.34
N PRO A 73 -3.71 6.85 -13.69
CA PRO A 73 -3.53 5.56 -14.34
C PRO A 73 -2.13 4.97 -14.16
N MET A 74 -1.08 5.80 -14.14
CA MET A 74 0.30 5.32 -14.01
C MET A 74 0.59 4.78 -12.61
N ILE A 75 -0.01 5.34 -11.55
CA ILE A 75 0.16 4.85 -10.18
C ILE A 75 -0.84 3.77 -9.77
N ARG A 76 -1.68 3.26 -10.69
CA ARG A 76 -2.63 2.16 -10.37
C ARG A 76 -2.00 0.96 -9.68
N PRO A 77 -0.79 0.48 -10.05
CA PRO A 77 -0.15 -0.63 -9.34
C PRO A 77 0.12 -0.30 -7.87
N ALA A 78 0.53 0.94 -7.58
CA ALA A 78 0.73 1.40 -6.21
C ALA A 78 -0.61 1.49 -5.44
N ILE A 79 -1.67 1.98 -6.07
CA ILE A 79 -3.02 2.00 -5.49
C ILE A 79 -3.44 0.57 -5.12
N PHE A 80 -3.28 -0.39 -6.03
CA PHE A 80 -3.59 -1.79 -5.75
C PHE A 80 -2.80 -2.32 -4.54
N THR A 81 -1.50 -2.04 -4.48
CA THR A 81 -0.64 -2.47 -3.38
C THR A 81 -1.10 -1.86 -2.05
N VAL A 82 -1.35 -0.55 -2.00
CA VAL A 82 -1.81 0.16 -0.80
C VAL A 82 -3.16 -0.37 -0.33
N VAL A 83 -4.13 -0.54 -1.23
CA VAL A 83 -5.46 -1.07 -0.90
C VAL A 83 -5.35 -2.50 -0.38
N THR A 84 -4.53 -3.34 -1.00
CA THR A 84 -4.33 -4.73 -0.56
C THR A 84 -3.68 -4.79 0.81
N LEU A 85 -2.60 -4.03 1.05
CA LEU A 85 -1.94 -3.98 2.36
C LEU A 85 -2.84 -3.41 3.44
N GLY A 86 -3.61 -2.36 3.13
CA GLY A 86 -4.59 -1.79 4.03
C GLY A 86 -5.69 -2.77 4.41
N LEU A 87 -6.21 -3.51 3.42
CA LEU A 87 -7.21 -4.54 3.65
C LEU A 87 -6.68 -5.65 4.57
N ILE A 88 -5.49 -6.16 4.31
CA ILE A 88 -4.85 -7.17 5.15
C ILE A 88 -4.67 -6.64 6.57
N GLY A 89 -4.08 -5.44 6.71
CA GLY A 89 -3.83 -4.82 8.02
C GLY A 89 -5.10 -4.58 8.84
N THR A 90 -6.18 -4.17 8.19
CA THR A 90 -7.48 -3.93 8.86
C THR A 90 -8.09 -5.24 9.40
N TRP A 91 -8.03 -6.34 8.63
CA TRP A 91 -8.58 -7.62 9.08
C TRP A 91 -7.69 -8.33 10.11
N GLN A 92 -6.39 -8.03 10.12
CA GLN A 92 -5.41 -8.62 11.02
C GLN A 92 -5.03 -7.71 12.20
N ILE A 93 -5.80 -6.67 12.49
CA ILE A 93 -5.55 -5.81 13.65
C ILE A 93 -5.60 -6.64 14.94
N PHE A 94 -4.47 -6.70 15.63
CA PHE A 94 -4.27 -7.53 16.84
C PHE A 94 -3.60 -6.74 17.96
N ASP A 95 -2.42 -6.16 17.69
CA ASP A 95 -1.55 -5.59 18.70
C ASP A 95 -2.23 -4.52 19.55
N GLN A 96 -2.94 -3.61 18.89
CA GLN A 96 -3.64 -2.51 19.53
C GLN A 96 -4.77 -3.02 20.46
N ILE A 97 -5.48 -4.06 20.01
CA ILE A 97 -6.57 -4.67 20.76
C ILE A 97 -6.01 -5.45 21.96
N TYR A 98 -4.95 -6.23 21.74
CA TYR A 98 -4.32 -7.05 22.76
C TYR A 98 -3.76 -6.19 23.91
N VAL A 99 -3.06 -5.10 23.58
CA VAL A 99 -2.45 -4.21 24.57
C VAL A 99 -3.49 -3.25 25.19
N GLY A 100 -4.42 -2.74 24.38
CA GLY A 100 -5.35 -1.69 24.80
C GLY A 100 -6.56 -2.17 25.58
N THR A 101 -7.34 -3.09 25.03
CA THR A 101 -8.66 -3.43 25.56
C THR A 101 -8.89 -4.92 25.82
N GLN A 102 -8.12 -5.79 25.20
CA GLN A 102 -8.31 -7.25 25.26
C GLN A 102 -9.75 -7.69 24.93
N GLY A 103 -10.39 -6.99 23.99
CA GLY A 103 -11.77 -7.23 23.59
C GLY A 103 -12.82 -6.44 24.40
N SER A 104 -12.44 -5.84 25.54
CA SER A 104 -13.33 -5.04 26.38
C SER A 104 -13.70 -3.70 25.74
N PRO A 105 -14.81 -3.07 26.16
CA PRO A 105 -15.89 -3.60 26.96
C PRO A 105 -16.85 -4.46 26.10
N SER A 106 -17.51 -5.41 26.75
CA SER A 106 -18.59 -6.23 26.14
C SER A 106 -18.25 -6.88 24.78
N ASN A 107 -16.99 -7.23 24.53
CA ASN A 107 -16.47 -7.80 23.27
C ASN A 107 -16.61 -6.89 22.05
N THR A 108 -16.84 -5.59 22.22
CA THR A 108 -17.05 -4.65 21.09
C THR A 108 -15.77 -4.37 20.31
N THR A 109 -14.60 -4.62 20.88
CA THR A 109 -13.30 -4.50 20.22
C THR A 109 -12.71 -5.87 19.83
N LEU A 110 -13.52 -6.92 19.83
CA LEU A 110 -13.10 -8.27 19.51
C LEU A 110 -12.89 -8.41 17.99
N THR A 111 -11.65 -8.31 17.54
CA THR A 111 -11.30 -8.53 16.14
C THR A 111 -11.11 -10.02 15.82
N PRO A 112 -11.29 -10.47 14.57
CA PRO A 112 -11.10 -11.88 14.21
C PRO A 112 -9.72 -12.42 14.55
N ALA A 113 -8.66 -11.61 14.36
CA ALA A 113 -7.30 -12.01 14.71
C ALA A 113 -7.14 -12.20 16.24
N PHE A 114 -7.66 -11.26 17.04
CA PHE A 114 -7.63 -11.37 18.47
C PHE A 114 -8.52 -12.53 18.98
N LEU A 115 -9.68 -12.77 18.37
CA LEU A 115 -10.55 -13.89 18.70
C LEU A 115 -9.85 -15.23 18.48
N SER A 116 -9.16 -15.41 17.34
CA SER A 116 -8.39 -16.61 17.04
C SER A 116 -7.31 -16.86 18.10
N PHE A 117 -6.56 -15.82 18.45
CA PHE A 117 -5.54 -15.89 19.50
C PHE A 117 -6.14 -16.23 20.87
N ASN A 118 -7.17 -15.51 21.31
CA ASN A 118 -7.80 -15.70 22.60
C ASN A 118 -8.38 -17.12 22.76
N THR A 119 -9.03 -17.64 21.71
CA THR A 119 -9.57 -18.99 21.69
C THR A 119 -8.47 -20.05 21.74
N SER A 120 -7.37 -19.85 21.00
CA SER A 120 -6.26 -20.79 20.96
C SER A 120 -5.50 -20.85 22.28
N PHE A 121 -5.05 -19.68 22.78
CA PHE A 121 -4.09 -19.63 23.88
C PHE A 121 -4.73 -19.46 25.26
N ASN A 122 -5.81 -18.70 25.39
CA ASN A 122 -6.44 -18.45 26.68
C ASN A 122 -7.53 -19.47 27.03
N GLN A 123 -8.20 -20.03 25.99
CA GLN A 123 -9.27 -21.02 26.17
C GLN A 123 -8.81 -22.45 25.85
N ASN A 124 -7.54 -22.66 25.48
CA ASN A 124 -6.98 -23.95 25.06
C ASN A 124 -7.74 -24.61 23.87
N GLY A 125 -8.49 -23.84 23.11
CA GLY A 125 -9.30 -24.29 21.97
C GLY A 125 -8.52 -24.25 20.64
N TRP A 126 -7.35 -24.90 20.54
CA TRP A 126 -6.45 -24.84 19.39
C TRP A 126 -7.14 -25.11 18.05
N GLY A 127 -8.01 -26.13 18.01
CA GLY A 127 -8.72 -26.49 16.78
C GLY A 127 -9.70 -25.41 16.33
N VAL A 128 -10.42 -24.80 17.29
CA VAL A 128 -11.39 -23.72 17.01
C VAL A 128 -10.65 -22.45 16.62
N GLY A 129 -9.58 -22.09 17.34
CA GLY A 129 -8.77 -20.92 17.00
C GLY A 129 -8.12 -21.03 15.62
N ALA A 130 -7.62 -22.21 15.26
CA ALA A 130 -7.11 -22.48 13.91
C ALA A 130 -8.21 -22.33 12.85
N ALA A 131 -9.42 -22.85 13.11
CA ALA A 131 -10.54 -22.71 12.17
C ALA A 131 -10.90 -21.24 11.92
N ILE A 132 -10.92 -20.41 12.98
CA ILE A 132 -11.13 -18.95 12.85
C ILE A 132 -10.05 -18.31 12.00
N ALA A 133 -8.77 -18.67 12.17
CA ALA A 133 -7.67 -18.16 11.36
C ALA A 133 -7.81 -18.56 9.88
N PHE A 134 -8.23 -19.79 9.57
CA PHE A 134 -8.47 -20.24 8.20
C PHE A 134 -9.65 -19.50 7.55
N ILE A 135 -10.73 -19.27 8.29
CA ILE A 135 -11.85 -18.46 7.79
C ILE A 135 -11.40 -17.04 7.49
N LEU A 136 -10.64 -16.42 8.41
CA LEU A 136 -10.08 -15.08 8.21
C LEU A 136 -9.18 -15.03 6.97
N PHE A 137 -8.30 -16.01 6.78
CA PHE A 137 -7.48 -16.14 5.59
C PHE A 137 -8.34 -16.20 4.32
N GLY A 138 -9.37 -17.04 4.31
CA GLY A 138 -10.29 -17.15 3.17
C GLY A 138 -10.97 -15.82 2.82
N ILE A 139 -11.43 -15.08 3.82
CA ILE A 139 -12.04 -13.76 3.65
C ILE A 139 -11.03 -12.78 3.03
N ILE A 140 -9.82 -12.72 3.57
CA ILE A 140 -8.76 -11.82 3.06
C ILE A 140 -8.42 -12.15 1.60
N VAL A 141 -8.26 -13.43 1.27
CA VAL A 141 -7.98 -13.88 -0.10
C VAL A 141 -9.12 -13.50 -1.04
N PHE A 142 -10.37 -13.73 -0.63
CA PHE A 142 -11.55 -13.36 -1.41
C PHE A 142 -11.56 -11.86 -1.74
N PHE A 143 -11.40 -10.99 -0.74
CA PHE A 143 -11.38 -9.55 -0.96
C PHE A 143 -10.16 -9.08 -1.76
N THR A 144 -9.01 -9.73 -1.58
CA THR A 144 -7.80 -9.42 -2.38
C THR A 144 -8.01 -9.76 -3.85
N ILE A 145 -8.62 -10.92 -4.16
CA ILE A 145 -8.96 -11.29 -5.54
C ILE A 145 -9.98 -10.29 -6.11
N LEU A 146 -11.01 -9.93 -5.35
CA LEU A 146 -12.01 -8.96 -5.77
C LEU A 146 -11.38 -7.60 -6.10
N THR A 147 -10.50 -7.10 -5.24
CA THR A 147 -9.74 -5.86 -5.47
C THR A 147 -8.88 -5.98 -6.73
N ARG A 148 -8.21 -7.10 -6.94
CA ARG A 148 -7.41 -7.35 -8.14
C ARG A 148 -8.24 -7.33 -9.41
N LEU A 149 -9.43 -7.93 -9.39
CA LEU A 149 -10.34 -7.95 -10.54
C LEU A 149 -10.85 -6.54 -10.88
N THR A 150 -11.10 -5.72 -9.86
CA THR A 150 -11.62 -4.35 -10.02
C THR A 150 -10.51 -3.38 -10.46
N THR A 151 -9.27 -3.58 -9.98
CA THR A 151 -8.12 -2.70 -10.25
C THR A 151 -7.29 -3.20 -11.45
N ARG A 152 -7.80 -4.15 -12.23
CA ARG A 152 -7.08 -4.73 -13.36
C ARG A 152 -6.61 -3.64 -14.30
N SER A 153 -5.34 -3.24 -14.14
CA SER A 153 -4.63 -2.45 -15.13
C SER A 153 -4.27 -3.39 -16.29
N PRO A 154 -4.41 -2.98 -17.56
CA PRO A 154 -3.71 -3.65 -18.63
C PRO A 154 -2.23 -3.68 -18.24
N ASP A 155 -1.63 -4.86 -18.21
CA ASP A 155 -0.23 -5.04 -17.84
C ASP A 155 0.60 -4.04 -18.64
N TYR A 156 1.12 -3.01 -17.96
CA TYR A 156 2.19 -2.21 -18.54
C TYR A 156 3.42 -3.12 -18.55
N VAL A 157 3.52 -3.87 -19.64
CA VAL A 157 4.77 -4.56 -19.98
C VAL A 157 5.74 -3.47 -20.34
N PRO A 158 6.75 -3.14 -19.52
CA PRO A 158 7.76 -2.19 -19.93
C PRO A 158 8.36 -2.76 -21.21
N ARG A 159 8.19 -2.05 -22.32
CA ARG A 159 8.87 -2.37 -23.57
C ARG A 159 10.34 -2.43 -23.18
N ARG A 160 10.89 -3.64 -23.00
CA ARG A 160 12.32 -3.83 -22.93
C ARG A 160 12.86 -3.09 -24.13
N ARG A 161 13.53 -1.96 -23.90
CA ARG A 161 14.36 -1.35 -24.92
C ARG A 161 15.24 -2.51 -25.42
N ARG A 162 14.92 -3.07 -26.57
CA ARG A 162 15.89 -3.85 -27.30
C ARG A 162 17.03 -2.87 -27.52
N PHE A 163 18.04 -2.98 -26.69
CA PHE A 163 19.33 -2.45 -27.06
C PHE A 163 19.60 -3.09 -28.41
N GLY A 164 19.47 -2.29 -29.48
CA GLY A 164 19.92 -2.70 -30.79
C GLY A 164 21.37 -3.14 -30.63
N PRO A 165 21.85 -4.09 -31.45
CA PRO A 165 23.21 -4.52 -31.38
C PRO A 165 24.09 -3.26 -31.37
N THR A 166 24.90 -3.12 -30.33
CA THR A 166 25.88 -2.05 -30.22
C THR A 166 26.67 -2.06 -31.51
N GLN A 167 26.51 -1.02 -32.32
CA GLN A 167 27.38 -0.89 -33.50
C GLN A 167 28.81 -0.93 -32.98
N PRO A 168 29.67 -1.77 -33.56
CA PRO A 168 31.06 -1.78 -33.18
C PRO A 168 31.58 -0.37 -33.34
N ILE A 169 32.13 0.19 -32.28
CA ILE A 169 32.79 1.49 -32.29
C ILE A 169 33.83 1.38 -33.41
N GLY A 170 33.57 2.06 -34.53
CA GLY A 170 34.47 2.07 -35.67
C GLY A 170 35.84 2.46 -35.14
N ASN A 171 36.84 1.59 -35.36
CA ASN A 171 38.23 1.87 -34.97
C ASN A 171 38.65 3.19 -35.66
N PRO A 172 38.88 4.28 -34.94
CA PRO A 172 39.24 5.56 -35.54
C PRO A 172 40.57 5.52 -36.28
N ASP A 173 41.37 4.47 -36.08
CA ASP A 173 42.65 4.30 -36.75
C ASP A 173 42.52 3.62 -38.12
N ALA A 174 41.42 3.01 -38.46
CA ALA A 174 41.22 2.36 -39.75
C ALA A 174 41.27 3.33 -40.93
N SER A 175 40.85 4.57 -40.70
CA SER A 175 40.92 5.63 -41.71
C SER A 175 42.36 6.20 -41.92
N ARG A 176 43.20 6.12 -40.90
CA ARG A 176 44.60 6.59 -41.01
C ARG A 176 45.51 5.59 -41.74
N VAL A 177 45.22 4.30 -41.58
CA VAL A 177 46.04 3.27 -42.26
C VAL A 177 45.74 3.25 -43.76
N ALA A 178 44.51 3.55 -44.18
CA ALA A 178 44.13 3.59 -45.60
C ALA A 178 44.78 4.77 -46.37
N SER A 179 45.13 5.86 -45.66
CA SER A 179 45.73 7.04 -46.34
C SER A 179 47.27 6.94 -46.50
N VAL A 180 47.95 6.02 -45.86
CA VAL A 180 49.40 5.84 -45.93
C VAL A 180 49.81 4.77 -46.99
N GLY A 181 48.89 3.86 -47.37
CA GLY A 181 49.16 2.80 -48.34
C GLY A 181 48.96 3.17 -49.84
N GLY A 182 48.66 4.43 -50.13
CA GLY A 182 48.42 4.91 -51.52
C GLY A 182 49.52 5.73 -52.13
N MET A 183 50.75 5.69 -51.59
CA MET A 183 51.93 6.38 -52.16
C MET A 183 53.09 5.40 -52.39
N GLU A 184 52.90 4.39 -53.22
CA GLU A 184 53.95 3.64 -53.86
C GLU A 184 53.58 3.41 -55.34
#